data_c0cb499f5cac87dd9e54c1e9653e4dee
#
_entry.id   c0cb499f5cac87dd9e54c1e9653e4dee
#
_cell.length_a   1.000
_cell.length_b   1.000
_cell.length_c   1.000
_cell.angle_alpha   90.00
_cell.angle_beta   90.00
_cell.angle_gamma   90.00
#
_symmetry.space_group_name_H-M   'P 1'
#
loop_
_entity.id
_entity.type
_entity.pdbx_description
1 polymer ?
#
loop_
_entity_poly.entity_id
_entity_poly.type
_entity_poly.pdbx_seq_one_letter_code
_entity_poly.pdbx_strand_id
1 'polypeptide(L)'
;MSEQQARTPVDVAVGVLVAPDGKFLLTSRPVGKVYAGYWEFPGGKLEAGETVEQALRRELHEELGITIGAFHPWKVEMMDYSHALVRLHFCKVYEWTGAFEMREQQSMAWENLPVQSQPVLPGTIPVLSWFAEERGHTGANFRTWLDDIKWDDQGLVPVIAQEQGSGDVLMFAWMNREALALTAEKGEAVYWSRSRQKLWHKGEESGHTQTVHSIRMDCDNDVVLLTITQNGHEPGIACHTGRHSCFFQRYENGAWHAVEPVLKDPEAIYK
;
A
#
# COMPACT_ATOMS: atom_id res chain seq x y z
N MET A 1 4.34 16.08 26.04
CA MET A 1 5.04 14.85 25.62
C MET A 1 4.00 13.75 25.68
N SER A 2 3.33 13.46 24.56
CA SER A 2 2.38 12.35 24.45
C SER A 2 3.18 11.06 24.39
N GLU A 3 3.02 10.20 25.38
CA GLU A 3 3.46 8.81 25.33
C GLU A 3 2.80 8.15 24.11
N GLN A 4 3.58 7.91 23.06
CA GLN A 4 3.17 6.99 22.01
C GLN A 4 3.01 5.61 22.67
N GLN A 5 1.78 5.20 22.86
CA GLN A 5 1.47 3.84 23.29
C GLN A 5 2.12 2.88 22.28
N ALA A 6 3.14 2.14 22.74
CA ALA A 6 3.84 1.17 21.93
C ALA A 6 2.81 0.12 21.46
N ARG A 7 2.53 0.09 20.14
CA ARG A 7 1.62 -0.92 19.56
C ARG A 7 2.25 -2.30 19.73
N THR A 8 1.50 -3.24 20.32
CA THR A 8 1.93 -4.63 20.42
C THR A 8 1.86 -5.28 19.04
N PRO A 9 2.95 -5.88 18.53
CA PRO A 9 2.91 -6.55 17.24
C PRO A 9 1.97 -7.74 17.25
N VAL A 10 1.24 -7.91 16.15
CA VAL A 10 0.46 -9.12 15.86
C VAL A 10 1.37 -10.09 15.15
N ASP A 11 1.55 -11.29 15.70
CA ASP A 11 2.35 -12.34 15.08
C ASP A 11 1.56 -13.06 13.97
N VAL A 12 2.21 -13.29 12.83
CA VAL A 12 1.64 -13.94 11.65
C VAL A 12 2.60 -15.01 11.15
N ALA A 13 2.13 -16.25 11.00
CA ALA A 13 2.88 -17.32 10.38
C ALA A 13 2.66 -17.29 8.85
N VAL A 14 3.74 -17.28 8.09
CA VAL A 14 3.72 -17.18 6.62
C VAL A 14 4.40 -18.38 6.00
N GLY A 15 3.67 -19.14 5.19
CA GLY A 15 4.13 -20.35 4.51
C GLY A 15 4.75 -20.04 3.15
N VAL A 16 6.05 -20.24 3.04
CA VAL A 16 6.79 -20.13 1.79
C VAL A 16 6.95 -21.54 1.21
N LEU A 17 5.92 -22.00 0.47
CA LEU A 17 5.94 -23.31 -0.17
C LEU A 17 6.86 -23.27 -1.39
N VAL A 18 7.84 -24.15 -1.45
CA VAL A 18 8.82 -24.25 -2.53
C VAL A 18 8.76 -25.63 -3.17
N ALA A 19 8.41 -25.67 -4.45
CA ALA A 19 8.36 -26.89 -5.23
C ALA A 19 9.77 -27.40 -5.60
N PRO A 20 9.91 -28.70 -5.99
CA PRO A 20 11.20 -29.28 -6.36
C PRO A 20 11.90 -28.57 -7.53
N ASP A 21 11.14 -27.90 -8.43
CA ASP A 21 11.68 -27.10 -9.53
C ASP A 21 12.10 -25.69 -9.09
N GLY A 22 11.99 -25.37 -7.80
CA GLY A 22 12.36 -24.10 -7.20
C GLY A 22 11.29 -23.03 -7.28
N LYS A 23 10.13 -23.28 -7.91
CA LYS A 23 9.02 -22.33 -7.87
C LYS A 23 8.45 -22.22 -6.47
N PHE A 24 7.89 -21.07 -6.16
CA PHE A 24 7.18 -20.82 -4.91
C PHE A 24 5.71 -20.49 -5.16
N LEU A 25 4.86 -20.84 -4.19
CA LEU A 25 3.42 -20.61 -4.27
C LEU A 25 3.09 -19.20 -3.79
N LEU A 26 2.30 -18.47 -4.59
CA LEU A 26 1.58 -17.28 -4.17
C LEU A 26 0.07 -17.53 -4.27
N THR A 27 -0.69 -16.85 -3.41
CA THR A 27 -2.16 -16.83 -3.44
C THR A 27 -2.66 -15.39 -3.54
N SER A 28 -3.79 -15.18 -4.21
CA SER A 28 -4.43 -13.86 -4.24
C SER A 28 -5.32 -13.67 -3.02
N ARG A 29 -5.35 -12.46 -2.46
CA ARG A 29 -6.25 -12.14 -1.36
C ARG A 29 -7.71 -12.14 -1.83
N PRO A 30 -8.61 -12.82 -1.10
CA PRO A 30 -10.01 -12.92 -1.49
C PRO A 30 -10.74 -11.59 -1.44
N VAL A 31 -11.83 -11.50 -2.20
CA VAL A 31 -12.74 -10.34 -2.21
C VAL A 31 -13.28 -10.10 -0.80
N GLY A 32 -13.29 -8.84 -0.37
CA GLY A 32 -13.76 -8.41 0.95
C GLY A 32 -12.67 -8.30 2.03
N LYS A 33 -11.47 -8.81 1.78
CA LYS A 33 -10.31 -8.56 2.66
C LYS A 33 -9.57 -7.28 2.20
N VAL A 34 -8.89 -6.63 3.12
CA VAL A 34 -7.97 -5.52 2.81
C VAL A 34 -6.92 -6.02 1.81
N TYR A 35 -6.59 -5.25 0.79
CA TYR A 35 -5.74 -5.64 -0.35
C TYR A 35 -6.32 -6.76 -1.24
N ALA A 36 -7.65 -6.86 -1.39
CA ALA A 36 -8.26 -7.84 -2.27
C ALA A 36 -7.63 -7.86 -3.66
N GLY A 37 -7.30 -9.06 -4.17
CA GLY A 37 -6.62 -9.24 -5.46
C GLY A 37 -5.10 -9.09 -5.45
N TYR A 38 -4.49 -8.65 -4.35
CA TYR A 38 -3.03 -8.67 -4.19
C TYR A 38 -2.54 -10.10 -3.96
N TRP A 39 -1.31 -10.37 -4.42
CA TRP A 39 -0.66 -11.67 -4.31
C TRP A 39 0.30 -11.70 -3.12
N GLU A 40 0.19 -12.75 -2.33
CA GLU A 40 0.97 -12.93 -1.11
C GLU A 40 1.34 -14.40 -0.89
N PHE A 41 2.24 -14.66 0.06
CA PHE A 41 2.45 -16.00 0.58
C PHE A 41 1.29 -16.35 1.52
N PRO A 42 0.75 -17.60 1.45
CA PRO A 42 -0.36 -18.02 2.30
C PRO A 42 0.05 -18.07 3.77
N GLY A 43 -0.90 -17.82 4.66
CA GLY A 43 -0.71 -17.87 6.10
C GLY A 43 -1.61 -16.91 6.85
N GLY A 44 -1.50 -16.89 8.18
CA GLY A 44 -2.38 -16.07 9.00
C GLY A 44 -1.88 -15.81 10.40
N LYS A 45 -2.73 -15.17 11.18
CA LYS A 45 -2.41 -14.71 12.54
C LYS A 45 -2.30 -15.90 13.49
N LEU A 46 -1.35 -15.82 14.43
CA LEU A 46 -1.31 -16.75 15.56
C LEU A 46 -2.53 -16.52 16.47
N GLU A 47 -3.21 -17.58 16.84
CA GLU A 47 -4.21 -17.58 17.91
C GLU A 47 -3.54 -17.58 19.29
N ALA A 48 -4.34 -17.28 20.33
CA ALA A 48 -3.82 -17.19 21.69
C ALA A 48 -3.22 -18.54 22.16
N GLY A 49 -1.93 -18.52 22.44
CA GLY A 49 -1.16 -19.69 22.88
C GLY A 49 -0.63 -20.58 21.76
N GLU A 50 -0.89 -20.26 20.49
CA GLU A 50 -0.29 -20.97 19.37
C GLU A 50 1.21 -20.65 19.21
N THR A 51 1.96 -21.66 18.81
CA THR A 51 3.30 -21.49 18.25
C THR A 51 3.19 -21.13 16.75
N VAL A 52 4.27 -20.58 16.18
CA VAL A 52 4.35 -20.31 14.73
C VAL A 52 4.08 -21.57 13.90
N GLU A 53 4.57 -22.73 14.34
CA GLU A 53 4.33 -24.00 13.68
C GLU A 53 2.85 -24.39 13.68
N GLN A 54 2.19 -24.26 14.83
CA GLN A 54 0.76 -24.62 14.96
C GLN A 54 -0.10 -23.72 14.07
N ALA A 55 0.13 -22.41 14.12
CA ALA A 55 -0.56 -21.45 13.26
C ALA A 55 -0.31 -21.73 11.77
N LEU A 56 0.95 -21.99 11.39
CA LEU A 56 1.29 -22.30 10.00
C LEU A 56 0.55 -23.55 9.49
N ARG A 57 0.54 -24.61 10.28
CA ARG A 57 -0.15 -25.87 9.91
C ARG A 57 -1.66 -25.68 9.80
N ARG A 58 -2.27 -24.94 10.73
CA ARG A 58 -3.70 -24.63 10.73
C ARG A 58 -4.06 -23.79 9.52
N GLU A 59 -3.39 -22.67 9.30
CA GLU A 59 -3.68 -21.72 8.21
C GLU A 59 -3.52 -22.37 6.83
N LEU A 60 -2.43 -23.10 6.58
CA LEU A 60 -2.23 -23.77 5.30
C LEU A 60 -3.24 -24.90 5.06
N HIS A 61 -3.73 -25.54 6.12
CA HIS A 61 -4.82 -26.49 6.00
C HIS A 61 -6.16 -25.81 5.73
N GLU A 62 -6.46 -24.73 6.43
CA GLU A 62 -7.70 -23.97 6.28
C GLU A 62 -7.79 -23.28 4.92
N GLU A 63 -6.73 -22.63 4.48
CA GLU A 63 -6.72 -21.88 3.22
C GLU A 63 -6.53 -22.76 1.97
N LEU A 64 -5.66 -23.76 2.05
CA LEU A 64 -5.19 -24.53 0.89
C LEU A 64 -5.58 -26.01 0.90
N GLY A 65 -6.15 -26.52 2.00
CA GLY A 65 -6.52 -27.94 2.13
C GLY A 65 -5.36 -28.91 2.28
N ILE A 66 -4.13 -28.45 2.40
CA ILE A 66 -2.93 -29.30 2.48
C ILE A 66 -2.49 -29.57 3.91
N THR A 67 -1.75 -30.66 4.08
CA THR A 67 -1.04 -30.98 5.34
C THR A 67 0.45 -30.89 5.06
N ILE A 68 1.15 -29.99 5.76
CA ILE A 68 2.59 -29.79 5.56
C ILE A 68 3.43 -30.77 6.37
N GLY A 69 4.56 -31.17 5.81
CA GLY A 69 5.61 -31.94 6.48
C GLY A 69 6.47 -31.09 7.41
N ALA A 70 7.78 -31.19 7.28
CA ALA A 70 8.70 -30.32 8.01
C ALA A 70 8.59 -28.86 7.52
N PHE A 71 8.70 -27.92 8.47
CA PHE A 71 8.82 -26.51 8.16
C PHE A 71 10.19 -25.99 8.61
N HIS A 72 10.71 -24.99 7.94
CA HIS A 72 12.01 -24.43 8.21
C HIS A 72 11.89 -22.92 8.47
N PRO A 73 11.99 -22.45 9.73
CA PRO A 73 12.04 -21.01 10.02
C PRO A 73 13.12 -20.35 9.18
N TRP A 74 12.77 -19.26 8.49
CA TRP A 74 13.69 -18.61 7.55
C TRP A 74 14.02 -17.20 7.94
N LYS A 75 13.03 -16.31 7.99
CA LYS A 75 13.18 -14.89 8.29
C LYS A 75 12.03 -14.39 9.17
N VAL A 76 12.28 -13.30 9.89
CA VAL A 76 11.24 -12.55 10.62
C VAL A 76 11.35 -11.11 10.19
N GLU A 77 10.22 -10.51 9.80
CA GLU A 77 10.13 -9.12 9.34
C GLU A 77 9.06 -8.36 10.13
N MET A 78 9.34 -7.10 10.45
CA MET A 78 8.39 -6.20 11.11
C MET A 78 7.79 -5.28 10.08
N MET A 79 6.46 -5.33 9.92
CA MET A 79 5.72 -4.45 9.02
C MET A 79 4.84 -3.52 9.85
N ASP A 80 5.05 -2.21 9.68
CA ASP A 80 4.24 -1.18 10.32
C ASP A 80 3.18 -0.66 9.34
N TYR A 81 2.02 -1.31 9.36
CA TYR A 81 0.85 -0.84 8.62
C TYR A 81 0.11 0.24 9.42
N SER A 82 -0.61 1.11 8.73
CA SER A 82 -1.41 2.18 9.37
C SER A 82 -2.39 1.64 10.43
N HIS A 83 -2.90 0.43 10.24
CA HIS A 83 -3.89 -0.22 11.10
C HIS A 83 -3.30 -1.23 12.08
N ALA A 84 -2.08 -1.75 11.88
CA ALA A 84 -1.46 -2.74 12.75
C ALA A 84 0.06 -2.79 12.59
N LEU A 85 0.77 -3.01 13.71
CA LEU A 85 2.14 -3.47 13.70
C LEU A 85 2.12 -4.99 13.59
N VAL A 86 2.78 -5.56 12.58
CA VAL A 86 2.74 -7.00 12.30
C VAL A 86 4.15 -7.58 12.30
N ARG A 87 4.33 -8.72 12.98
CA ARG A 87 5.56 -9.52 12.92
C ARG A 87 5.31 -10.74 12.06
N LEU A 88 5.91 -10.76 10.88
CA LEU A 88 5.78 -11.83 9.89
C LEU A 88 6.88 -12.88 10.12
N HIS A 89 6.49 -14.12 10.40
CA HIS A 89 7.38 -15.27 10.57
C HIS A 89 7.36 -16.10 9.29
N PHE A 90 8.34 -15.90 8.42
CA PHE A 90 8.45 -16.64 7.16
C PHE A 90 9.09 -18.00 7.38
N CYS A 91 8.38 -19.06 6.96
CA CYS A 91 8.80 -20.43 7.11
C CYS A 91 8.78 -21.13 5.75
N LYS A 92 9.91 -21.69 5.32
CA LYS A 92 9.97 -22.49 4.09
C LYS A 92 9.36 -23.88 4.34
N VAL A 93 8.58 -24.34 3.36
CA VAL A 93 7.93 -25.66 3.34
C VAL A 93 8.25 -26.31 1.99
N TYR A 94 8.85 -27.50 2.03
CA TYR A 94 9.25 -28.24 0.84
C TYR A 94 8.43 -29.51 0.63
N GLU A 95 7.68 -29.95 1.65
CA GLU A 95 6.91 -31.19 1.64
C GLU A 95 5.50 -30.94 2.14
N TRP A 96 4.53 -31.47 1.41
CA TRP A 96 3.11 -31.46 1.79
C TRP A 96 2.38 -32.64 1.16
N THR A 97 1.22 -32.95 1.72
CA THR A 97 0.28 -33.95 1.23
C THR A 97 -1.10 -33.34 1.07
N GLY A 98 -1.93 -33.95 0.25
CA GLY A 98 -3.25 -33.44 -0.10
C GLY A 98 -3.25 -32.69 -1.45
N ALA A 99 -4.43 -32.47 -1.97
CA ALA A 99 -4.63 -31.63 -3.16
C ALA A 99 -4.87 -30.17 -2.73
N PHE A 100 -4.39 -29.22 -3.51
CA PHE A 100 -4.68 -27.82 -3.26
C PHE A 100 -6.16 -27.52 -3.50
N GLU A 101 -6.83 -27.03 -2.49
CA GLU A 101 -8.22 -26.56 -2.52
C GLU A 101 -8.26 -25.10 -2.07
N MET A 102 -8.61 -24.20 -2.97
CA MET A 102 -8.72 -22.77 -2.65
C MET A 102 -10.00 -22.48 -1.87
N ARG A 103 -9.97 -22.75 -0.57
CA ARG A 103 -11.16 -22.76 0.31
C ARG A 103 -11.72 -21.38 0.60
N GLU A 104 -10.95 -20.33 0.40
CA GLU A 104 -11.39 -18.93 0.50
C GLU A 104 -11.69 -18.28 -0.87
N GLN A 105 -11.82 -19.09 -1.93
CA GLN A 105 -12.04 -18.63 -3.32
C GLN A 105 -10.91 -17.75 -3.87
N GLN A 106 -9.73 -17.81 -3.28
CA GLN A 106 -8.51 -17.18 -3.78
C GLN A 106 -7.99 -17.90 -5.03
N SER A 107 -7.23 -17.20 -5.86
CA SER A 107 -6.44 -17.81 -6.93
C SER A 107 -5.07 -18.24 -6.39
N MET A 108 -4.44 -19.21 -7.02
CA MET A 108 -3.06 -19.60 -6.73
C MET A 108 -2.19 -19.59 -7.98
N ALA A 109 -0.92 -19.34 -7.81
CA ALA A 109 0.09 -19.39 -8.87
C ALA A 109 1.42 -19.93 -8.35
N TRP A 110 2.04 -20.84 -9.12
CA TRP A 110 3.43 -21.23 -8.91
C TRP A 110 4.33 -20.29 -9.67
N GLU A 111 5.09 -19.48 -8.95
CA GLU A 111 5.88 -18.39 -9.48
C GLU A 111 7.38 -18.67 -9.42
N ASN A 112 8.09 -18.01 -10.29
CA ASN A 112 9.54 -17.89 -10.26
C ASN A 112 9.92 -16.41 -10.33
N LEU A 113 11.21 -16.09 -10.20
CA LEU A 113 11.69 -14.73 -10.38
C LEU A 113 12.02 -14.45 -11.86
N PRO A 114 11.56 -13.35 -12.43
CA PRO A 114 10.64 -12.35 -11.89
C PRO A 114 9.19 -12.83 -11.81
N VAL A 115 8.47 -12.42 -10.77
CA VAL A 115 7.06 -12.79 -10.52
C VAL A 115 6.14 -12.18 -11.57
N GLN A 116 5.21 -12.98 -12.11
CA GLN A 116 4.21 -12.53 -13.10
C GLN A 116 2.90 -12.11 -12.44
N SER A 117 2.57 -12.70 -11.29
CA SER A 117 1.36 -12.36 -10.52
C SER A 117 1.48 -10.96 -9.90
N GLN A 118 0.59 -10.06 -10.27
CA GLN A 118 0.60 -8.65 -9.84
C GLN A 118 -0.83 -8.18 -9.48
N PRO A 119 -0.98 -7.20 -8.57
CA PRO A 119 0.07 -6.62 -7.71
C PRO A 119 0.45 -7.55 -6.56
N VAL A 120 1.67 -7.46 -6.06
CA VAL A 120 2.11 -8.20 -4.86
C VAL A 120 1.92 -7.37 -3.60
N LEU A 121 1.57 -8.04 -2.51
CA LEU A 121 1.42 -7.40 -1.21
C LEU A 121 2.77 -6.84 -0.71
N PRO A 122 2.82 -5.65 -0.06
CA PRO A 122 4.08 -5.09 0.45
C PRO A 122 4.91 -6.03 1.31
N GLY A 123 4.27 -6.85 2.17
CA GLY A 123 4.95 -7.86 2.98
C GLY A 123 5.57 -9.02 2.18
N THR A 124 5.17 -9.21 0.92
CA THR A 124 5.73 -10.22 0.01
C THR A 124 7.05 -9.76 -0.63
N ILE A 125 7.21 -8.46 -0.85
CA ILE A 125 8.37 -7.89 -1.56
C ILE A 125 9.72 -8.28 -0.96
N PRO A 126 9.95 -8.19 0.38
CA PRO A 126 11.22 -8.61 0.98
C PRO A 126 11.56 -10.07 0.70
N VAL A 127 10.55 -10.96 0.70
CA VAL A 127 10.74 -12.39 0.47
C VAL A 127 11.27 -12.66 -0.94
N LEU A 128 10.75 -11.93 -1.93
CA LEU A 128 11.22 -12.03 -3.32
C LEU A 128 12.69 -11.59 -3.44
N SER A 129 13.10 -10.55 -2.72
CA SER A 129 14.49 -10.11 -2.66
C SER A 129 15.40 -11.17 -2.02
N TRP A 130 14.97 -11.80 -0.92
CA TRP A 130 15.72 -12.88 -0.28
C TRP A 130 15.89 -14.11 -1.19
N PHE A 131 14.86 -14.46 -1.98
CA PHE A 131 14.99 -15.52 -2.99
C PHE A 131 16.00 -15.15 -4.08
N ALA A 132 16.04 -13.90 -4.52
CA ALA A 132 17.02 -13.44 -5.48
C ALA A 132 18.45 -13.55 -4.96
N GLU A 133 18.68 -13.12 -3.72
CA GLU A 133 19.98 -13.22 -3.04
C GLU A 133 20.43 -14.68 -2.93
N GLU A 134 19.56 -15.58 -2.44
CA GLU A 134 19.90 -17.00 -2.30
C GLU A 134 20.23 -17.69 -3.63
N ARG A 135 19.60 -17.25 -4.72
CA ARG A 135 19.80 -17.84 -6.05
C ARG A 135 20.95 -17.20 -6.82
N GLY A 136 21.72 -16.33 -6.15
CA GLY A 136 22.86 -15.62 -6.76
C GLY A 136 22.45 -14.56 -7.78
N HIS A 137 21.18 -14.15 -7.78
CA HIS A 137 20.67 -13.05 -8.57
C HIS A 137 20.94 -11.73 -7.84
N THR A 138 22.21 -11.43 -7.56
CA THR A 138 22.61 -10.14 -6.97
C THR A 138 22.26 -9.02 -7.95
N GLY A 139 21.26 -8.21 -7.61
CA GLY A 139 20.79 -7.09 -8.44
C GLY A 139 19.45 -7.32 -9.14
N ALA A 140 18.73 -8.43 -8.90
CA ALA A 140 17.34 -8.54 -9.30
C ALA A 140 16.47 -7.61 -8.46
N ASN A 141 16.41 -6.34 -8.84
CA ASN A 141 15.39 -5.44 -8.37
C ASN A 141 14.03 -6.00 -8.80
N PHE A 142 13.22 -6.43 -7.84
CA PHE A 142 11.80 -6.72 -8.12
C PHE A 142 11.15 -5.40 -8.49
N ARG A 143 10.98 -5.22 -9.79
CA ARG A 143 10.39 -4.01 -10.33
C ARG A 143 8.91 -4.02 -10.01
N THR A 144 8.50 -3.15 -9.10
CA THR A 144 7.09 -2.84 -8.89
C THR A 144 6.71 -1.69 -9.83
N TRP A 145 5.42 -1.43 -10.03
CA TRP A 145 4.96 -0.26 -10.79
C TRP A 145 5.50 1.07 -10.21
N LEU A 146 5.86 1.08 -8.92
CA LEU A 146 6.49 2.22 -8.23
C LEU A 146 7.95 2.45 -8.68
N ASP A 147 8.60 1.44 -9.27
CA ASP A 147 9.98 1.55 -9.77
C ASP A 147 10.03 2.18 -11.16
N ASP A 148 8.89 2.39 -11.80
CA ASP A 148 8.77 3.18 -13.03
C ASP A 148 8.80 4.68 -12.75
N ILE A 149 8.62 5.09 -11.49
CA ILE A 149 8.59 6.49 -11.07
C ILE A 149 10.01 6.98 -10.80
N LYS A 150 10.35 8.12 -11.33
CA LYS A 150 11.58 8.84 -11.01
C LYS A 150 11.39 9.65 -9.74
N TRP A 151 11.73 9.03 -8.62
CA TRP A 151 11.76 9.69 -7.33
C TRP A 151 12.89 10.71 -7.27
N ASP A 152 12.66 11.84 -6.63
CA ASP A 152 13.74 12.82 -6.36
C ASP A 152 14.76 12.29 -5.33
N ASP A 153 15.81 13.09 -5.05
CA ASP A 153 16.88 12.72 -4.10
C ASP A 153 16.36 12.51 -2.66
N GLN A 154 15.15 12.94 -2.35
CA GLN A 154 14.48 12.73 -1.06
C GLN A 154 13.51 11.53 -1.09
N GLY A 155 13.42 10.83 -2.21
CA GLY A 155 12.47 9.74 -2.41
C GLY A 155 11.02 10.20 -2.57
N LEU A 156 10.82 11.42 -3.10
CA LEU A 156 9.51 12.02 -3.30
C LEU A 156 9.20 12.19 -4.80
N VAL A 157 7.92 12.18 -5.12
CA VAL A 157 7.38 12.55 -6.43
C VAL A 157 6.34 13.66 -6.25
N PRO A 158 6.35 14.70 -7.09
CA PRO A 158 5.29 15.71 -7.12
C PRO A 158 3.98 15.11 -7.63
N VAL A 159 2.87 15.55 -7.03
CA VAL A 159 1.54 15.03 -7.33
C VAL A 159 0.56 16.18 -7.54
N ILE A 160 -0.13 16.15 -8.66
CA ILE A 160 -1.22 17.06 -9.00
C ILE A 160 -2.54 16.36 -8.73
N ALA A 161 -3.44 16.96 -7.97
CA ALA A 161 -4.81 16.50 -7.80
C ALA A 161 -5.75 17.31 -8.70
N GLN A 162 -6.36 16.63 -9.68
CA GLN A 162 -7.28 17.19 -10.66
C GLN A 162 -8.69 16.65 -10.41
N GLU A 163 -9.67 17.51 -10.39
CA GLU A 163 -11.06 17.12 -10.15
C GLU A 163 -11.63 16.35 -11.35
N GLN A 164 -12.32 15.26 -11.06
CA GLN A 164 -13.08 14.51 -12.06
C GLN A 164 -14.31 15.33 -12.51
N GLY A 165 -14.47 15.49 -13.80
CA GLY A 165 -15.61 16.18 -14.39
C GLY A 165 -15.31 17.61 -14.81
N SER A 166 -14.86 18.48 -13.91
CA SER A 166 -14.45 19.86 -14.24
C SER A 166 -13.09 19.91 -14.95
N GLY A 167 -12.15 19.04 -14.52
CA GLY A 167 -10.78 19.08 -14.96
C GLY A 167 -9.93 20.13 -14.22
N ASP A 168 -10.50 20.78 -13.20
CA ASP A 168 -9.80 21.80 -12.42
C ASP A 168 -8.67 21.18 -11.58
N VAL A 169 -7.52 21.87 -11.54
CA VAL A 169 -6.43 21.49 -10.64
C VAL A 169 -6.72 22.02 -9.25
N LEU A 170 -6.95 21.11 -8.30
CA LEU A 170 -7.35 21.48 -6.95
C LEU A 170 -6.18 21.69 -6.01
N MET A 171 -5.13 20.88 -6.11
CA MET A 171 -3.95 21.04 -5.28
C MET A 171 -2.72 20.38 -5.88
N PHE A 172 -1.58 20.76 -5.34
CA PHE A 172 -0.27 20.17 -5.58
C PHE A 172 0.32 19.72 -4.24
N ALA A 173 0.89 18.53 -4.21
CA ALA A 173 1.50 17.95 -3.02
C ALA A 173 2.64 17.01 -3.41
N TRP A 174 3.14 16.24 -2.44
CA TRP A 174 4.22 15.28 -2.60
C TRP A 174 3.79 13.93 -2.06
N MET A 175 4.29 12.86 -2.68
CA MET A 175 4.18 11.51 -2.17
C MET A 175 5.55 10.86 -2.10
N ASN A 176 5.80 10.09 -1.05
CA ASN A 176 6.85 9.09 -1.05
C ASN A 176 6.27 7.76 -1.55
N ARG A 177 7.11 6.74 -1.69
CA ARG A 177 6.71 5.41 -2.18
C ARG A 177 5.55 4.82 -1.38
N GLU A 178 5.58 4.96 -0.05
CA GLU A 178 4.52 4.47 0.85
C GLU A 178 3.20 5.23 0.67
N ALA A 179 3.24 6.56 0.59
CA ALA A 179 2.06 7.39 0.37
C ALA A 179 1.33 7.02 -0.93
N LEU A 180 2.09 6.83 -2.01
CA LEU A 180 1.51 6.48 -3.32
C LEU A 180 0.97 5.04 -3.35
N ALA A 181 1.67 4.09 -2.70
CA ALA A 181 1.16 2.74 -2.52
C ALA A 181 -0.17 2.72 -1.75
N LEU A 182 -0.24 3.43 -0.62
CA LEU A 182 -1.45 3.57 0.18
C LEU A 182 -2.59 4.26 -0.58
N THR A 183 -2.26 5.24 -1.42
CA THR A 183 -3.25 5.92 -2.27
C THR A 183 -3.88 4.94 -3.27
N ALA A 184 -3.07 4.13 -3.93
CA ALA A 184 -3.55 3.11 -4.87
C ALA A 184 -4.38 2.03 -4.17
N GLU A 185 -3.99 1.65 -2.96
CA GLU A 185 -4.67 0.65 -2.15
C GLU A 185 -6.04 1.12 -1.65
N LYS A 186 -6.06 2.30 -1.02
CA LYS A 186 -7.27 2.80 -0.36
C LYS A 186 -8.29 3.40 -1.32
N GLY A 187 -7.86 3.79 -2.54
CA GLY A 187 -8.67 4.62 -3.41
C GLY A 187 -8.92 6.02 -2.84
N GLU A 188 -8.14 6.44 -1.85
CA GLU A 188 -8.17 7.77 -1.23
C GLU A 188 -6.76 8.37 -1.20
N ALA A 189 -6.65 9.68 -1.41
CA ALA A 189 -5.36 10.33 -1.52
C ALA A 189 -4.63 10.42 -0.17
N VAL A 190 -3.45 9.80 -0.09
CA VAL A 190 -2.49 9.89 1.01
C VAL A 190 -1.23 10.57 0.49
N TYR A 191 -0.84 11.67 1.11
CA TYR A 191 0.31 12.47 0.71
C TYR A 191 1.46 12.34 1.73
N TRP A 192 2.61 12.88 1.35
CA TRP A 192 3.75 13.06 2.24
C TRP A 192 3.88 14.52 2.64
N SER A 193 3.76 14.82 3.92
CA SER A 193 3.99 16.16 4.44
C SER A 193 5.49 16.42 4.63
N ARG A 194 6.10 17.22 3.75
CA ARG A 194 7.53 17.57 3.82
C ARG A 194 7.91 18.32 5.10
N SER A 195 7.03 19.19 5.59
CA SER A 195 7.29 19.96 6.82
C SER A 195 7.17 19.12 8.09
N ARG A 196 6.25 18.15 8.10
CA ARG A 196 5.99 17.28 9.27
C ARG A 196 6.73 15.93 9.18
N GLN A 197 7.36 15.63 8.03
CA GLN A 197 8.05 14.37 7.73
C GLN A 197 7.20 13.14 8.07
N LYS A 198 5.93 13.15 7.64
CA LYS A 198 5.00 12.05 7.88
C LYS A 198 3.94 11.92 6.79
N LEU A 199 3.33 10.76 6.73
CA LEU A 199 2.15 10.53 5.91
C LEU A 199 1.01 11.47 6.34
N TRP A 200 0.24 11.89 5.36
CA TRP A 200 -0.92 12.76 5.54
C TRP A 200 -2.08 12.27 4.68
N HIS A 201 -3.02 11.58 5.31
CA HIS A 201 -4.27 11.21 4.68
C HIS A 201 -5.12 12.47 4.50
N LYS A 202 -5.40 12.82 3.25
CA LYS A 202 -6.12 14.05 2.95
C LYS A 202 -7.52 14.01 3.53
N GLY A 203 -7.85 14.99 4.36
CA GLY A 203 -9.16 15.11 4.99
C GLY A 203 -9.35 14.32 6.28
N GLU A 204 -8.33 13.62 6.80
CA GLU A 204 -8.41 12.86 8.06
C GLU A 204 -8.95 13.70 9.24
N GLU A 205 -8.50 14.95 9.35
CA GLU A 205 -8.93 15.86 10.41
C GLU A 205 -10.15 16.72 10.01
N SER A 206 -10.25 17.10 8.74
CA SER A 206 -11.24 18.08 8.26
C SER A 206 -12.51 17.46 7.68
N GLY A 207 -12.52 16.15 7.40
CA GLY A 207 -13.58 15.46 6.65
C GLY A 207 -13.57 15.73 5.14
N HIS A 208 -12.63 16.55 4.64
CA HIS A 208 -12.50 16.89 3.22
C HIS A 208 -11.53 15.91 2.53
N THR A 209 -11.94 14.63 2.40
CA THR A 209 -11.15 13.57 1.76
C THR A 209 -11.13 13.68 0.24
N GLN A 210 -10.28 12.89 -0.40
CA GLN A 210 -10.17 12.83 -1.85
C GLN A 210 -10.28 11.38 -2.32
N THR A 211 -11.41 11.03 -2.96
CA THR A 211 -11.57 9.72 -3.61
C THR A 211 -10.80 9.73 -4.92
N VAL A 212 -9.92 8.74 -5.13
CA VAL A 212 -9.07 8.63 -6.31
C VAL A 212 -9.72 7.71 -7.35
N HIS A 213 -9.87 8.20 -8.57
CA HIS A 213 -10.44 7.46 -9.70
C HIS A 213 -9.37 6.95 -10.66
N SER A 214 -8.27 7.69 -10.81
CA SER A 214 -7.13 7.26 -11.63
C SER A 214 -5.82 7.84 -11.12
N ILE A 215 -4.75 7.10 -11.36
CA ILE A 215 -3.36 7.50 -11.12
C ILE A 215 -2.67 7.43 -12.47
N ARG A 216 -2.08 8.53 -12.92
CA ARG A 216 -1.33 8.63 -14.17
C ARG A 216 0.05 9.22 -13.93
N MET A 217 1.02 8.84 -14.73
CA MET A 217 2.33 9.46 -14.79
C MET A 217 2.43 10.34 -16.03
N ASP A 218 3.29 11.33 -15.98
CA ASP A 218 3.67 12.10 -17.16
C ASP A 218 4.64 11.35 -18.07
N CYS A 219 5.13 11.97 -19.13
CA CYS A 219 5.87 11.29 -20.21
C CYS A 219 7.28 10.83 -19.81
N ASP A 220 7.88 11.41 -18.79
CA ASP A 220 9.21 11.08 -18.29
C ASP A 220 9.22 10.55 -16.86
N ASN A 221 8.03 10.25 -16.32
CA ASN A 221 7.76 9.52 -15.07
C ASN A 221 8.22 10.24 -13.80
N ASP A 222 8.24 11.56 -13.79
CA ASP A 222 8.66 12.37 -12.64
C ASP A 222 7.53 13.18 -11.98
N VAL A 223 6.28 13.11 -12.53
CA VAL A 223 5.08 13.72 -11.97
C VAL A 223 3.91 12.74 -11.98
N VAL A 224 3.18 12.67 -10.90
CA VAL A 224 1.93 11.90 -10.79
C VAL A 224 0.72 12.83 -10.90
N LEU A 225 -0.27 12.45 -11.72
CA LEU A 225 -1.56 13.08 -11.79
C LEU A 225 -2.62 12.15 -11.20
N LEU A 226 -3.30 12.61 -10.16
CA LEU A 226 -4.48 11.97 -9.60
C LEU A 226 -5.74 12.61 -10.17
N THR A 227 -6.66 11.82 -10.74
CA THR A 227 -8.03 12.26 -10.98
C THR A 227 -8.85 11.93 -9.75
N ILE A 228 -9.47 12.93 -9.11
CA ILE A 228 -10.10 12.77 -7.80
C ILE A 228 -11.51 13.38 -7.76
N THR A 229 -12.31 12.93 -6.76
CA THR A 229 -13.47 13.67 -6.26
C THR A 229 -13.13 14.26 -4.90
N GLN A 230 -13.31 15.57 -4.74
CA GLN A 230 -13.12 16.26 -3.47
C GLN A 230 -14.38 16.16 -2.62
N ASN A 231 -14.32 15.43 -1.50
CA ASN A 231 -15.46 15.17 -0.62
C ASN A 231 -15.62 16.22 0.50
N GLY A 232 -16.72 16.12 1.25
CA GLY A 232 -16.96 16.83 2.52
C GLY A 232 -17.63 18.20 2.41
N HIS A 233 -17.82 18.74 1.21
CA HIS A 233 -18.53 19.99 0.95
C HIS A 233 -18.97 20.06 -0.52
N GLU A 234 -19.98 20.89 -0.84
CA GLU A 234 -20.44 21.14 -2.22
C GLU A 234 -20.42 22.66 -2.50
N PRO A 235 -19.62 23.15 -3.44
CA PRO A 235 -18.53 22.42 -4.13
C PRO A 235 -17.42 22.01 -3.18
N GLY A 236 -16.61 20.98 -3.55
CA GLY A 236 -15.55 20.44 -2.73
C GLY A 236 -14.52 21.49 -2.28
N ILE A 237 -13.96 21.35 -1.08
CA ILE A 237 -12.92 22.26 -0.54
C ILE A 237 -11.60 21.50 -0.43
N ALA A 238 -10.66 21.78 -1.32
CA ALA A 238 -9.33 21.18 -1.28
C ALA A 238 -8.35 22.01 -0.44
N CYS A 239 -8.50 23.35 -0.45
CA CYS A 239 -7.56 24.26 0.18
C CYS A 239 -7.84 24.46 1.67
N HIS A 240 -6.77 24.49 2.48
CA HIS A 240 -6.87 24.79 3.92
C HIS A 240 -7.35 26.22 4.22
N THR A 241 -7.37 27.10 3.23
CA THR A 241 -7.94 28.46 3.34
C THR A 241 -9.44 28.50 3.05
N GLY A 242 -10.11 27.33 3.01
CA GLY A 242 -11.54 27.24 2.78
C GLY A 242 -11.99 27.46 1.35
N ARG A 243 -11.13 27.30 0.36
CA ARG A 243 -11.43 27.45 -1.08
C ARG A 243 -11.46 26.11 -1.79
N HIS A 244 -12.09 26.10 -2.97
CA HIS A 244 -12.18 24.95 -3.83
C HIS A 244 -10.78 24.46 -4.25
N SER A 245 -9.96 25.37 -4.79
CA SER A 245 -8.61 25.08 -5.25
C SER A 245 -7.53 25.79 -4.41
N CYS A 246 -6.35 25.19 -4.30
CA CYS A 246 -5.14 25.84 -3.78
C CYS A 246 -4.58 26.88 -4.77
N PHE A 247 -4.96 26.80 -6.04
CA PHE A 247 -4.52 27.71 -7.11
C PHE A 247 -5.48 28.89 -7.30
N PHE A 248 -5.96 29.48 -6.24
CA PHE A 248 -6.96 30.54 -6.20
C PHE A 248 -6.42 31.93 -6.50
N GLN A 249 -5.13 32.09 -6.71
CA GLN A 249 -4.51 33.40 -7.03
C GLN A 249 -4.14 33.48 -8.51
N ARG A 250 -4.47 34.59 -9.14
CA ARG A 250 -4.10 34.93 -10.53
C ARG A 250 -3.18 36.12 -10.56
N TYR A 251 -2.14 36.05 -11.37
CA TYR A 251 -1.25 37.18 -11.63
C TYR A 251 -1.83 38.06 -12.71
N GLU A 252 -2.16 39.30 -12.36
CA GLU A 252 -2.70 40.32 -13.27
C GLU A 252 -2.13 41.69 -12.91
N ASN A 253 -1.74 42.48 -13.91
CA ASN A 253 -1.27 43.88 -13.75
C ASN A 253 -0.15 44.05 -12.72
N GLY A 254 0.78 43.09 -12.61
CA GLY A 254 1.94 43.20 -11.73
C GLY A 254 1.69 42.70 -10.29
N ALA A 255 0.52 42.17 -9.96
CA ALA A 255 0.16 41.69 -8.62
C ALA A 255 -0.61 40.36 -8.66
N TRP A 256 -0.62 39.65 -7.52
CA TRP A 256 -1.43 38.47 -7.32
C TRP A 256 -2.78 38.84 -6.71
N HIS A 257 -3.87 38.35 -7.33
CA HIS A 257 -5.23 38.61 -6.92
C HIS A 257 -5.95 37.31 -6.62
N ALA A 258 -6.65 37.20 -5.47
CA ALA A 258 -7.51 36.07 -5.19
C ALA A 258 -8.74 36.13 -6.12
N VAL A 259 -8.94 35.10 -6.92
CA VAL A 259 -10.02 35.02 -7.92
C VAL A 259 -11.11 34.00 -7.53
N GLU A 260 -10.91 33.22 -6.46
CA GLU A 260 -11.90 32.30 -5.95
C GLU A 260 -12.40 32.73 -4.57
N PRO A 261 -13.71 32.55 -4.28
CA PRO A 261 -14.28 32.90 -2.98
C PRO A 261 -13.84 31.90 -1.90
N VAL A 262 -13.87 32.33 -0.64
CA VAL A 262 -13.82 31.43 0.51
C VAL A 262 -15.20 30.79 0.67
N LEU A 263 -15.29 29.46 0.57
CA LEU A 263 -16.52 28.68 0.65
C LEU A 263 -16.90 28.36 2.10
N LYS A 264 -15.87 28.20 2.96
CA LYS A 264 -16.04 27.91 4.39
C LYS A 264 -14.92 28.56 5.18
N ASP A 265 -15.27 29.11 6.33
CA ASP A 265 -14.28 29.71 7.23
C ASP A 265 -13.22 28.66 7.63
N PRO A 266 -11.93 28.94 7.43
CA PRO A 266 -10.85 28.01 7.84
C PRO A 266 -10.93 27.62 9.31
N GLU A 267 -11.32 28.51 10.22
CA GLU A 267 -11.47 28.21 11.65
C GLU A 267 -12.62 27.23 11.93
N ALA A 268 -13.59 27.11 11.02
CA ALA A 268 -14.69 26.17 11.13
C ALA A 268 -14.39 24.80 10.48
N ILE A 269 -13.28 24.67 9.74
CA ILE A 269 -12.87 23.41 9.09
C ILE A 269 -12.15 22.48 10.07
N TYR A 270 -11.39 23.06 11.02
CA TYR A 270 -10.49 22.31 11.91
C TYR A 270 -10.96 22.35 13.39
N LYS A 271 -12.25 22.39 13.63
CA LYS A 271 -12.85 22.34 14.98
C LYS A 271 -13.15 20.92 15.40
#